data_9974006b54eb47aed2dc345376ed6a87
#
_entry.id   9974006b54eb47aed2dc345376ed6a87
#
_cell.length_a   1.000
_cell.length_b   1.000
_cell.length_c   1.000
_cell.angle_alpha   90.00
_cell.angle_beta   90.00
_cell.angle_gamma   90.00
#
_symmetry.space_group_name_H-M   'P 1'
#
loop_
_entity.id
_entity.type
_entity.pdbx_description
1 polymer ?
#
loop_
_entity_poly.entity_id
_entity_poly.type
_entity_poly.pdbx_seq_one_letter_code
_entity_poly.pdbx_strand_id
1 'polypeptide(L)'
;MDDMQEILEDFLVEAFELIEQIDHDLIELEARPDDLELLNSIFRVAHTVKGSSSFLNFDVLTKLTHKMEDVLNKARHGELQITPDIMDVVLESVDKMKTLLNCIRDNGNDTAIGMDIEPICARLAAVADGTAVQNSPTPE
;
A
#
# COMPACT_ATOMS: atom_id res chain seq x y z
N MET A 1 -19.77 24.07 1.34
CA MET A 1 -19.48 23.68 1.23
C MET A 1 -19.38 23.01 0.59
N ASP A 2 -19.13 22.50 0.98
CA ASP A 2 -18.91 22.22 -0.19
C ASP A 2 -18.84 20.78 -0.35
N ASP A 3 -19.38 20.29 -1.45
CA ASP A 3 -19.48 18.86 -1.70
C ASP A 3 -18.10 18.22 -1.73
N MET A 4 -17.12 18.92 -2.25
CA MET A 4 -15.77 18.39 -2.35
C MET A 4 -15.17 18.17 -0.97
N GLN A 5 -15.43 19.06 -0.04
CA GLN A 5 -14.95 18.90 1.31
C GLN A 5 -15.59 17.69 1.99
N GLU A 6 -16.88 17.49 1.76
CA GLU A 6 -17.57 16.33 2.30
C GLU A 6 -17.01 15.04 1.73
N ILE A 7 -16.77 15.03 0.42
CA ILE A 7 -16.21 13.85 -0.24
C ILE A 7 -14.84 13.54 0.33
N LEU A 8 -14.04 14.59 0.54
CA LEU A 8 -12.70 14.39 1.10
C LEU A 8 -12.76 13.83 2.52
N GLU A 9 -13.67 14.36 3.34
CA GLU A 9 -13.81 13.87 4.70
C GLU A 9 -14.25 12.40 4.72
N ASP A 10 -15.21 12.06 3.86
CA ASP A 10 -15.67 10.68 3.76
C ASP A 10 -14.54 9.77 3.31
N PHE A 11 -13.76 10.23 2.33
CA PHE A 11 -12.60 9.46 1.87
C PHE A 11 -11.63 9.19 3.02
N LEU A 12 -11.33 10.23 3.80
CA LEU A 12 -10.34 10.07 4.88
C LEU A 12 -10.83 9.11 5.96
N VAL A 13 -12.11 9.23 6.34
CA VAL A 13 -12.66 8.31 7.34
C VAL A 13 -12.55 6.87 6.85
N GLU A 14 -12.98 6.62 5.63
CA GLU A 14 -12.95 5.27 5.09
C GLU A 14 -11.52 4.78 4.94
N ALA A 15 -10.64 5.63 4.41
CA ALA A 15 -9.27 5.22 4.16
C ALA A 15 -8.53 4.86 5.45
N PHE A 16 -8.74 5.65 6.50
CA PHE A 16 -8.07 5.34 7.77
C PHE A 16 -8.60 4.04 8.36
N GLU A 17 -9.90 3.78 8.22
CA GLU A 17 -10.46 2.50 8.69
C GLU A 17 -9.88 1.34 7.92
N LEU A 18 -9.74 1.49 6.60
CA LEU A 18 -9.19 0.43 5.76
C LEU A 18 -7.72 0.18 6.09
N ILE A 19 -6.98 1.23 6.36
CA ILE A 19 -5.57 1.09 6.72
C ILE A 19 -5.43 0.35 8.05
N GLU A 20 -6.32 0.63 9.01
CA GLU A 20 -6.30 -0.11 10.26
C GLU A 20 -6.57 -1.59 10.04
N GLN A 21 -7.46 -1.90 9.11
CA GLN A 21 -7.73 -3.29 8.78
C GLN A 21 -6.49 -3.95 8.16
N ILE A 22 -5.78 -3.22 7.30
CA ILE A 22 -4.53 -3.73 6.72
C ILE A 22 -3.51 -4.01 7.82
N ASP A 23 -3.36 -3.10 8.77
CA ASP A 23 -2.41 -3.32 9.87
C ASP A 23 -2.71 -4.62 10.60
N HIS A 24 -3.98 -4.83 10.90
CA HIS A 24 -4.38 -6.05 11.60
C HIS A 24 -4.11 -7.29 10.75
N ASP A 25 -4.49 -7.23 9.47
CA ASP A 25 -4.32 -8.36 8.58
C ASP A 25 -2.85 -8.68 8.34
N LEU A 26 -1.99 -7.66 8.29
CA LEU A 26 -0.56 -7.89 8.07
C LEU A 26 0.09 -8.58 9.26
N ILE A 27 -0.36 -8.27 10.48
CA ILE A 27 0.15 -8.98 11.66
C ILE A 27 -0.17 -10.46 11.53
N GLU A 28 -1.38 -10.79 11.12
CA GLU A 28 -1.76 -12.18 10.94
C GLU A 28 -1.03 -12.82 9.77
N LEU A 29 -0.80 -12.04 8.71
CA LEU A 29 -0.12 -12.56 7.54
C LEU A 29 1.32 -12.93 7.86
N GLU A 30 1.97 -12.22 8.78
CA GLU A 30 3.32 -12.60 9.19
C GLU A 30 3.37 -14.03 9.71
N ALA A 31 2.33 -14.44 10.40
CA ALA A 31 2.26 -15.79 10.94
C ALA A 31 1.79 -16.80 9.90
N ARG A 32 1.04 -16.35 8.91
CA ARG A 32 0.46 -17.22 7.89
C ARG A 32 0.60 -16.58 6.52
N PRO A 33 1.84 -16.52 6.00
CA PRO A 33 2.10 -15.71 4.78
C PRO A 33 1.47 -16.24 3.50
N ASP A 34 0.96 -17.46 3.52
CA ASP A 34 0.28 -18.00 2.34
C ASP A 34 -1.24 -18.12 2.54
N ASP A 35 -1.78 -17.47 3.56
CA ASP A 35 -3.23 -17.50 3.81
C ASP A 35 -3.93 -16.69 2.73
N LEU A 36 -4.66 -17.38 1.84
CA LEU A 36 -5.31 -16.71 0.72
C LEU A 36 -6.39 -15.74 1.13
N GLU A 37 -7.11 -16.03 2.20
CA GLU A 37 -8.14 -15.11 2.65
C GLU A 37 -7.55 -13.78 3.10
N LEU A 38 -6.43 -13.86 3.82
CA LEU A 38 -5.75 -12.65 4.26
C LEU A 38 -5.21 -11.87 3.06
N LEU A 39 -4.58 -12.57 2.12
CA LEU A 39 -4.03 -11.92 0.94
C LEU A 39 -5.12 -11.25 0.13
N ASN A 40 -6.26 -11.91 -0.03
CA ASN A 40 -7.38 -11.33 -0.77
C ASN A 40 -7.95 -10.12 -0.04
N SER A 41 -8.06 -10.20 1.28
CA SER A 41 -8.58 -9.08 2.06
C SER A 41 -7.68 -7.85 1.92
N ILE A 42 -6.37 -8.05 2.07
CA ILE A 42 -5.42 -6.94 1.97
C ILE A 42 -5.42 -6.38 0.56
N PHE A 43 -5.48 -7.26 -0.44
CA PHE A 43 -5.54 -6.81 -1.82
C PHE A 43 -6.77 -5.93 -2.07
N ARG A 44 -7.93 -6.35 -1.56
CA ARG A 44 -9.16 -5.58 -1.79
C ARG A 44 -9.10 -4.22 -1.14
N VAL A 45 -8.50 -4.14 0.05
CA VAL A 45 -8.34 -2.85 0.71
C VAL A 45 -7.43 -1.94 -0.11
N ALA A 46 -6.30 -2.47 -0.56
CA ALA A 46 -5.38 -1.67 -1.37
C ALA A 46 -6.07 -1.22 -2.65
N HIS A 47 -6.84 -2.10 -3.27
CA HIS A 47 -7.55 -1.75 -4.50
C HIS A 47 -8.57 -0.63 -4.25
N THR A 48 -9.28 -0.70 -3.13
CA THR A 48 -10.27 0.32 -2.79
C THR A 48 -9.60 1.67 -2.55
N VAL A 49 -8.50 1.69 -1.80
CA VAL A 49 -7.78 2.94 -1.55
C VAL A 49 -7.24 3.52 -2.85
N LYS A 50 -6.69 2.65 -3.72
CA LYS A 50 -6.18 3.10 -5.00
C LYS A 50 -7.29 3.76 -5.83
N GLY A 51 -8.44 3.12 -5.90
CA GLY A 51 -9.55 3.66 -6.68
C GLY A 51 -10.02 5.00 -6.17
N SER A 52 -10.20 5.11 -4.86
CA SER A 52 -10.68 6.35 -4.27
C SER A 52 -9.67 7.47 -4.39
N SER A 53 -8.39 7.16 -4.18
CA SER A 53 -7.35 8.19 -4.28
C SER A 53 -7.20 8.66 -5.72
N SER A 54 -7.35 7.75 -6.67
CA SER A 54 -7.28 8.11 -8.09
C SER A 54 -8.44 9.04 -8.45
N PHE A 55 -9.63 8.70 -7.98
CA PHE A 55 -10.81 9.53 -8.25
C PHE A 55 -10.62 10.96 -7.74
N LEU A 56 -9.94 11.11 -6.60
CA LEU A 56 -9.73 12.42 -6.00
C LEU A 56 -8.40 13.06 -6.43
N ASN A 57 -7.69 12.42 -7.36
CA ASN A 57 -6.44 12.95 -7.92
C ASN A 57 -5.30 13.04 -6.92
N PHE A 58 -5.28 12.14 -5.95
CA PHE A 58 -4.12 12.02 -5.05
C PHE A 58 -3.11 11.09 -5.71
N ASP A 59 -2.32 11.65 -6.63
CA ASP A 59 -1.48 10.85 -7.52
C ASP A 59 -0.35 10.14 -6.78
N VAL A 60 0.22 10.74 -5.75
CA VAL A 60 1.31 10.10 -5.02
C VAL A 60 0.77 8.86 -4.31
N LEU A 61 -0.35 9.02 -3.60
CA LEU A 61 -0.97 7.91 -2.89
C LEU A 61 -1.42 6.83 -3.86
N THR A 62 -1.99 7.23 -5.00
CA THR A 62 -2.46 6.28 -6.00
C THR A 62 -1.30 5.44 -6.54
N LYS A 63 -0.18 6.09 -6.84
CA LYS A 63 0.97 5.40 -7.41
C LYS A 63 1.53 4.38 -6.42
N LEU A 64 1.68 4.79 -5.16
CA LEU A 64 2.20 3.89 -4.14
C LEU A 64 1.28 2.69 -3.95
N THR A 65 -0.01 2.97 -3.85
CA THR A 65 -0.99 1.91 -3.60
C THR A 65 -1.06 0.94 -4.78
N HIS A 66 -0.93 1.48 -5.99
CA HIS A 66 -0.93 0.64 -7.19
C HIS A 66 0.25 -0.34 -7.17
N LYS A 67 1.42 0.14 -6.77
CA LYS A 67 2.60 -0.75 -6.69
C LYS A 67 2.41 -1.81 -5.62
N MET A 68 1.79 -1.46 -4.50
CA MET A 68 1.45 -2.46 -3.49
C MET A 68 0.47 -3.48 -4.04
N GLU A 69 -0.51 -3.00 -4.79
CA GLU A 69 -1.52 -3.88 -5.35
C GLU A 69 -0.88 -4.93 -6.26
N ASP A 70 0.12 -4.52 -7.05
CA ASP A 70 0.81 -5.46 -7.93
C ASP A 70 1.47 -6.59 -7.16
N VAL A 71 2.12 -6.26 -6.05
CA VAL A 71 2.77 -7.26 -5.20
C VAL A 71 1.73 -8.21 -4.61
N LEU A 72 0.67 -7.64 -4.06
CA LEU A 72 -0.37 -8.44 -3.42
C LEU A 72 -1.10 -9.33 -4.42
N ASN A 73 -1.29 -8.83 -5.63
CA ASN A 73 -1.95 -9.61 -6.67
C ASN A 73 -1.13 -10.84 -7.04
N LYS A 74 0.18 -10.68 -7.14
CA LYS A 74 1.04 -11.83 -7.44
C LYS A 74 1.03 -12.82 -6.28
N ALA A 75 1.03 -12.32 -5.06
CA ALA A 75 1.02 -13.20 -3.90
C ALA A 75 -0.25 -14.02 -3.83
N ARG A 76 -1.40 -13.39 -4.10
CA ARG A 76 -2.66 -14.12 -3.96
C ARG A 76 -2.88 -15.09 -5.10
N HIS A 77 -2.13 -14.94 -6.21
CA HIS A 77 -2.20 -15.91 -7.31
C HIS A 77 -1.11 -16.98 -7.23
N GLY A 78 -0.37 -17.01 -6.14
CA GLY A 78 0.65 -18.01 -5.95
C GLY A 78 1.92 -17.77 -6.75
N GLU A 79 2.05 -16.59 -7.35
CA GLU A 79 3.22 -16.26 -8.17
C GLU A 79 4.34 -15.63 -7.35
N LEU A 80 4.08 -15.32 -6.10
CA LEU A 80 5.03 -14.66 -5.23
C LEU A 80 4.81 -15.15 -3.81
N GLN A 81 5.90 -15.53 -3.14
CA GLN A 81 5.83 -15.95 -1.75
C GLN A 81 6.18 -14.76 -0.87
N ILE A 82 5.38 -14.48 0.14
CA ILE A 82 5.66 -13.37 1.05
C ILE A 82 6.71 -13.83 2.05
N THR A 83 7.96 -13.46 1.80
CA THR A 83 9.05 -13.75 2.71
C THR A 83 9.15 -12.61 3.73
N PRO A 84 9.94 -12.77 4.81
CA PRO A 84 10.13 -11.65 5.74
C PRO A 84 10.66 -10.39 5.08
N ASP A 85 11.55 -10.52 4.10
CA ASP A 85 12.05 -9.33 3.40
C ASP A 85 10.96 -8.63 2.62
N ILE A 86 10.08 -9.39 1.96
CA ILE A 86 8.96 -8.80 1.24
C ILE A 86 7.96 -8.20 2.21
N MET A 87 7.74 -8.87 3.34
CA MET A 87 6.86 -8.32 4.37
C MET A 87 7.35 -6.96 4.84
N ASP A 88 8.67 -6.80 5.02
CA ASP A 88 9.23 -5.52 5.44
C ASP A 88 8.92 -4.42 4.44
N VAL A 89 9.02 -4.73 3.15
CA VAL A 89 8.71 -3.74 2.11
C VAL A 89 7.24 -3.36 2.15
N VAL A 90 6.37 -4.35 2.33
CA VAL A 90 4.93 -4.08 2.40
C VAL A 90 4.60 -3.24 3.62
N LEU A 91 5.18 -3.57 4.77
CA LEU A 91 4.95 -2.80 5.99
C LEU A 91 5.41 -1.35 5.84
N GLU A 92 6.58 -1.17 5.23
CA GLU A 92 7.08 0.18 5.00
C GLU A 92 6.16 0.96 4.07
N SER A 93 5.60 0.27 3.07
CA SER A 93 4.67 0.90 2.14
C SER A 93 3.40 1.36 2.86
N VAL A 94 2.90 0.54 3.76
CA VAL A 94 1.70 0.90 4.53
C VAL A 94 1.98 2.12 5.41
N ASP A 95 3.16 2.17 6.03
CA ASP A 95 3.53 3.33 6.82
C ASP A 95 3.55 4.60 5.98
N LYS A 96 4.05 4.51 4.76
CA LYS A 96 4.07 5.67 3.88
C LYS A 96 2.66 6.07 3.45
N MET A 97 1.78 5.09 3.24
CA MET A 97 0.39 5.39 2.96
C MET A 97 -0.24 6.17 4.10
N LYS A 98 0.03 5.77 5.34
CA LYS A 98 -0.48 6.49 6.50
C LYS A 98 0.01 7.91 6.53
N THR A 99 1.29 8.11 6.25
CA THR A 99 1.88 9.44 6.23
C THR A 99 1.22 10.30 5.16
N LEU A 100 0.97 9.71 3.98
CA LEU A 100 0.31 10.44 2.91
C LEU A 100 -1.14 10.79 3.27
N LEU A 101 -1.85 9.87 3.92
CA LEU A 101 -3.20 10.15 4.36
C LEU A 101 -3.24 11.27 5.39
N ASN A 102 -2.27 11.29 6.31
CA ASN A 102 -2.17 12.39 7.27
C ASN A 102 -1.87 13.70 6.57
N CYS A 103 -1.04 13.67 5.53
CA CYS A 103 -0.75 14.85 4.73
C CYS A 103 -2.02 15.38 4.07
N ILE A 104 -2.83 14.49 3.53
CA ILE A 104 -4.09 14.88 2.90
C ILE A 104 -5.02 15.49 3.94
N ARG A 105 -5.10 14.89 5.13
CA ARG A 105 -5.96 15.42 6.17
C ARG A 105 -5.53 16.82 6.60
N ASP A 106 -4.23 17.02 6.72
CA ASP A 106 -3.73 18.28 7.26
C ASP A 106 -3.60 19.38 6.20
N ASN A 107 -3.39 18.99 4.94
CA ASN A 107 -3.06 19.96 3.89
C ASN A 107 -4.01 19.92 2.70
N GLY A 108 -4.86 18.93 2.61
CA GLY A 108 -5.77 18.78 1.47
C GLY A 108 -5.15 18.17 0.24
N ASN A 109 -3.88 17.76 0.33
CA ASN A 109 -3.20 17.14 -0.81
C ASN A 109 -2.13 16.20 -0.29
N ASP A 110 -1.58 15.37 -1.19
CA ASP A 110 -0.55 14.40 -0.83
C ASP A 110 0.85 14.84 -1.27
N THR A 111 1.02 16.12 -1.60
CA THR A 111 2.31 16.62 -2.07
C THR A 111 2.98 17.58 -1.09
N ALA A 112 2.25 18.06 -0.10
CA ALA A 112 2.75 19.14 0.76
C ALA A 112 4.00 18.77 1.53
N ILE A 113 4.14 17.50 1.90
CA ILE A 113 5.32 17.08 2.66
C ILE A 113 6.48 16.66 1.77
N GLY A 114 6.29 16.68 0.45
CA GLY A 114 7.37 16.38 -0.48
C GLY A 114 7.90 14.96 -0.37
N MET A 115 7.06 14.00 -0.02
CA MET A 115 7.52 12.63 0.12
C MET A 115 7.97 12.08 -1.22
N ASP A 116 9.17 11.49 -1.24
CA ASP A 116 9.68 10.85 -2.44
C ASP A 116 9.36 9.36 -2.33
N ILE A 117 8.43 8.88 -3.15
CA ILE A 117 8.04 7.48 -3.12
C ILE A 117 8.77 6.65 -4.16
N GLU A 118 9.69 7.24 -4.93
CA GLU A 118 10.39 6.48 -5.96
C GLU A 118 11.18 5.30 -5.41
N PRO A 119 11.93 5.46 -4.32
CA PRO A 119 12.67 4.31 -3.80
C PRO A 119 11.77 3.15 -3.38
N ILE A 120 10.68 3.44 -2.67
CA ILE A 120 9.81 2.36 -2.22
C ILE A 120 9.04 1.76 -3.40
N CYS A 121 8.66 2.57 -4.37
CA CYS A 121 7.99 2.07 -5.56
C CYS A 121 8.92 1.16 -6.37
N ALA A 122 10.20 1.51 -6.46
CA ALA A 122 11.18 0.68 -7.14
C ALA A 122 11.34 -0.67 -6.44
N ARG A 123 11.37 -0.64 -5.11
CA ARG A 123 11.47 -1.88 -4.35
C ARG A 123 10.23 -2.76 -4.53
N LEU A 124 9.05 -2.14 -4.53
CA LEU A 124 7.82 -2.89 -4.76
C LEU A 124 7.79 -3.49 -6.16
N ALA A 125 8.23 -2.72 -7.16
CA ALA A 125 8.26 -3.23 -8.52
C ALA A 125 9.23 -4.40 -8.64
N ALA A 126 10.38 -4.31 -7.98
CA ALA A 126 11.36 -5.39 -8.00
C ALA A 126 10.80 -6.63 -7.33
N VAL A 127 10.07 -6.46 -6.22
CA VAL A 127 9.43 -7.58 -5.57
C VAL A 127 8.43 -8.25 -6.50
N ALA A 128 7.59 -7.44 -7.16
CA ALA A 128 6.58 -7.99 -8.07
C ALA A 128 7.23 -8.71 -9.24
N ASP A 129 8.40 -8.26 -9.67
CA ASP A 129 9.13 -8.91 -10.75
C ASP A 129 9.95 -10.11 -10.29
N GLY A 130 10.01 -10.35 -8.99
CA GLY A 130 10.77 -11.46 -8.46
C GLY A 130 12.26 -11.18 -8.30
N THR A 131 12.65 -9.91 -8.34
CA THR A 131 14.08 -9.58 -8.27
C THR A 131 14.52 -8.96 -6.96
N ALA A 132 13.58 -8.41 -6.18
CA ALA A 132 13.97 -7.71 -4.96
C ALA A 132 14.64 -8.59 -3.97
N VAL A 133 14.21 -9.81 -3.91
CA VAL A 133 14.74 -10.73 -2.92
C VAL A 133 16.17 -11.03 -3.19
N GLN A 134 16.55 -10.99 -4.44
CA GLN A 134 17.90 -11.29 -4.76
C GLN A 134 18.85 -10.23 -4.41
N ASN A 135 18.35 -9.12 -4.04
CA ASN A 135 19.23 -8.12 -3.62
C ASN A 135 19.79 -8.38 -2.33
N SER A 136 19.23 -9.24 -1.67
CA SER A 136 19.88 -9.55 -0.51
C SER A 136 21.10 -10.08 -0.91
N PRO A 137 21.90 -9.71 -0.35
CA PRO A 137 23.12 -9.87 -0.79
C PRO A 137 23.51 -11.07 -1.24
N THR A 138 23.68 -11.41 -1.72
CA THR A 138 23.96 -12.31 -2.11
C THR A 138 24.66 -12.49 -2.71
N PRO A 139 24.98 -12.84 -2.85
CA PRO A 139 25.52 -13.03 -3.37
C PRO A 139 25.90 -13.47 -4.04
N GLU A 140 26.04 -13.75 -4.38
CA GLU A 140 26.36 -14.09 -4.94
C GLU A 140 26.81 -14.07 -5.10
#